data_25f5ea278426a880965d0fa69f8d06ac
#
_entry.id   25f5ea278426a880965d0fa69f8d06ac
#
_cell.length_a   1.000
_cell.length_b   1.000
_cell.length_c   1.000
_cell.angle_alpha   90.00
_cell.angle_beta   90.00
_cell.angle_gamma   90.00
#
_symmetry.space_group_name_H-M   'P 1'
#
loop_
_entity.id
_entity.type
_entity.pdbx_description
1 polymer ?
#
loop_
_entity_poly.entity_id
_entity_poly.type
_entity_poly.pdbx_seq_one_letter_code
_entity_poly.pdbx_strand_id
1 'polypeptide(L)' 'MKVLVVGGAGYIGSHAVRELVKEGNDVVVLDSLYTGHRKAVDPKAKFYQGDIEDTFLVSKILRDEKIDAVM' A
#
# COMPACT_ATOMS: atom_id res chain seq x y z
N MET A 1 2.18 5.00 -12.99
CA MET A 1 2.54 5.71 -11.74
C MET A 1 2.69 4.70 -10.64
N LYS A 2 3.63 4.90 -9.75
CA LYS A 2 3.82 4.03 -8.59
C LYS A 2 3.25 4.68 -7.34
N VAL A 3 2.25 4.04 -6.74
CA VAL A 3 1.45 4.64 -5.66
C VAL A 3 1.61 3.82 -4.39
N LEU A 4 1.91 4.49 -3.29
CA LEU A 4 1.87 3.87 -1.96
C LEU A 4 0.51 4.15 -1.34
N VAL A 5 -0.20 3.08 -0.97
CA VAL A 5 -1.49 3.18 -0.29
C VAL A 5 -1.30 2.76 1.16
N VAL A 6 -1.48 3.69 2.08
CA VAL A 6 -1.41 3.42 3.51
C VAL A 6 -2.79 2.95 3.96
N GLY A 7 -2.83 1.82 4.64
CA GLY A 7 -4.11 1.22 5.02
C GLY A 7 -4.77 0.44 3.90
N GLY A 8 -3.99 -0.04 2.93
CA GLY A 8 -4.53 -0.74 1.75
C GLY A 8 -5.13 -2.11 2.02
N ALA A 9 -5.00 -2.64 3.24
CA ALA A 9 -5.65 -3.89 3.64
C ALA A 9 -7.00 -3.67 4.33
N GLY A 10 -7.39 -2.41 4.58
CA GLY A 10 -8.70 -2.09 5.12
C GLY A 10 -9.77 -2.11 4.06
N TYR A 11 -11.03 -1.93 4.46
CA TYR A 11 -12.16 -2.02 3.53
C TYR A 11 -12.07 -0.96 2.41
N ILE A 12 -11.94 0.29 2.79
CA ILE A 12 -11.88 1.39 1.82
C ILE A 12 -10.56 1.34 1.05
N GLY A 13 -9.44 1.10 1.76
CA GLY A 13 -8.12 1.04 1.14
C GLY A 13 -8.00 -0.09 0.13
N SER A 14 -8.59 -1.26 0.41
CA SER A 14 -8.52 -2.39 -0.52
C SER A 14 -9.27 -2.09 -1.82
N HIS A 15 -10.38 -1.35 -1.75
CA HIS A 15 -11.09 -0.91 -2.97
C HIS A 15 -10.24 0.08 -3.77
N ALA A 16 -9.59 1.02 -3.11
CA ALA A 16 -8.71 1.98 -3.78
C ALA A 16 -7.55 1.27 -4.48
N VAL A 17 -6.94 0.30 -3.81
CA VAL A 17 -5.86 -0.50 -4.41
C VAL A 17 -6.34 -1.22 -5.66
N ARG A 18 -7.50 -1.84 -5.59
CA ARG A 18 -8.07 -2.57 -6.72
C ARG A 18 -8.28 -1.66 -7.93
N GLU A 19 -8.84 -0.48 -7.70
CA GLU A 19 -9.09 0.47 -8.79
C GLU A 19 -7.78 0.98 -9.40
N LEU A 20 -6.79 1.28 -8.57
CA LEU A 20 -5.48 1.71 -9.05
C LEU A 20 -4.79 0.65 -9.89
N VAL A 21 -4.86 -0.61 -9.45
CA VAL A 21 -4.29 -1.73 -10.21
C VAL A 21 -5.01 -1.88 -11.56
N LYS A 22 -6.34 -1.76 -11.57
CA LYS A 22 -7.12 -1.85 -12.82
C LYS A 22 -6.73 -0.76 -13.81
N GLU A 23 -6.37 0.41 -13.32
CA GLU A 23 -5.94 1.52 -14.17
C GLU A 23 -4.50 1.41 -14.64
N GLY A 24 -3.80 0.35 -14.28
CA GLY A 24 -2.45 0.10 -14.75
C GLY A 24 -1.35 0.68 -13.86
N ASN A 25 -1.68 1.13 -12.67
CA ASN A 25 -0.68 1.64 -11.74
C ASN A 25 0.04 0.49 -11.02
N ASP A 26 1.30 0.74 -10.65
CA ASP A 26 2.03 -0.12 -9.73
C ASP A 26 1.66 0.32 -8.32
N VAL A 27 1.17 -0.60 -7.51
CA VAL A 27 0.69 -0.28 -6.18
C VAL A 27 1.52 -0.99 -5.12
N VAL A 28 1.91 -0.22 -4.12
CA VAL A 28 2.57 -0.71 -2.91
C VAL A 28 1.66 -0.40 -1.73
N VAL A 29 1.43 -1.38 -0.88
CA VAL A 29 0.54 -1.23 0.28
C VAL A 29 1.36 -1.28 1.55
N LEU A 30 1.12 -0.34 2.46
CA LEU A 30 1.63 -0.37 3.83
C LEU A 30 0.45 -0.44 4.77
N ASP A 31 0.39 -1.48 5.60
CA ASP A 31 -0.72 -1.67 6.53
C ASP A 31 -0.22 -2.43 7.76
N SER A 32 -0.68 -2.00 8.93
CA SER A 32 -0.34 -2.68 10.20
C SER A 32 -1.16 -3.96 10.38
N LEU A 33 -2.22 -4.12 9.61
CA LEU A 33 -3.21 -5.19 9.74
C LEU A 33 -4.01 -5.14 11.05
N TYR A 34 -4.03 -3.96 11.69
CA TYR A 34 -4.76 -3.80 12.95
C TYR A 34 -6.26 -4.04 12.76
N THR A 35 -6.84 -3.47 11.68
CA THR A 35 -8.24 -3.66 11.35
C THR A 35 -8.46 -4.29 9.99
N GLY A 36 -7.41 -4.45 9.21
CA GLY A 36 -7.47 -5.04 7.89
C GLY A 36 -6.99 -6.48 7.87
N HIS A 37 -7.05 -7.09 6.70
CA HIS A 37 -6.62 -8.47 6.51
C HIS A 37 -5.67 -8.57 5.32
N ARG A 38 -4.60 -9.35 5.47
CA ARG A 38 -3.64 -9.59 4.38
C ARG A 38 -4.33 -10.10 3.11
N LYS A 39 -5.36 -10.94 3.27
CA LYS A 39 -6.11 -11.50 2.14
C LYS A 39 -6.92 -10.47 1.38
N ALA A 40 -7.19 -9.30 1.98
CA ALA A 40 -7.91 -8.23 1.30
C ALA A 40 -7.02 -7.45 0.34
N VAL A 41 -5.69 -7.63 0.43
CA VAL A 41 -4.75 -6.93 -0.45
C VAL A 41 -4.73 -7.61 -1.82
N ASP A 42 -4.88 -6.81 -2.88
CA ASP A 42 -4.81 -7.31 -4.25
C ASP A 42 -3.46 -8.01 -4.46
N PRO A 43 -3.46 -9.25 -5.01
CA PRO A 43 -2.21 -9.98 -5.20
C PRO A 43 -1.23 -9.31 -6.16
N LYS A 44 -1.70 -8.36 -6.98
CA LYS A 44 -0.82 -7.58 -7.87
C LYS A 44 -0.13 -6.43 -7.16
N ALA A 45 -0.55 -6.09 -5.93
CA ALA A 45 0.09 -5.05 -5.15
C ALA A 45 1.22 -5.65 -4.30
N LYS A 46 2.30 -4.89 -4.13
CA LYS A 46 3.37 -5.27 -3.23
C LYS A 46 2.97 -4.87 -1.81
N PHE A 47 3.18 -5.74 -0.83
CA PHE A 47 2.71 -5.53 0.52
C PHE A 47 3.86 -5.40 1.51
N TYR A 48 3.77 -4.38 2.37
CA TYR A 48 4.62 -4.20 3.54
C TYR A 48 3.75 -4.16 4.79
N GLN A 49 4.05 -5.00 5.76
CA GLN A 49 3.37 -4.93 7.05
C GLN A 49 4.13 -4.01 7.98
N GLY A 50 3.47 -2.98 8.48
CA GLY A 50 4.08 -2.03 9.41
C GLY A 50 3.16 -0.86 9.68
N ASP A 51 3.62 0.02 10.57
CA ASP A 51 2.87 1.19 11.01
C ASP A 51 3.36 2.43 10.26
N ILE A 52 2.44 3.33 9.92
CA ILE A 52 2.78 4.61 9.29
C ILE A 52 3.70 5.45 10.21
N GLU A 53 3.63 5.23 11.51
CA GLU A 53 4.50 5.92 12.46
C GLU A 53 5.93 5.40 12.45
N ASP A 54 6.19 4.26 11.84
CA ASP A 54 7.54 3.76 11.64
C ASP A 54 8.21 4.54 10.51
N THR A 55 8.81 5.67 10.87
CA THR A 55 9.39 6.59 9.88
C THR A 55 10.55 5.96 9.12
N PHE A 56 11.29 5.05 9.76
CA PHE A 56 12.37 4.34 9.09
C PHE A 56 11.85 3.45 7.98
N LEU A 57 10.79 2.69 8.27
CA LEU A 57 10.16 1.82 7.28
C LEU A 57 9.55 2.63 6.14
N VAL A 58 8.82 3.69 6.46
CA VAL A 58 8.19 4.55 5.45
C VAL A 58 9.23 5.16 4.53
N SER A 59 10.32 5.70 5.10
CA SER A 59 11.40 6.29 4.31
C SER A 59 12.04 5.25 3.38
N LYS A 60 12.24 4.03 3.88
CA LYS A 60 12.80 2.96 3.09
C LYS A 60 11.89 2.62 1.91
N ILE A 61 10.57 2.50 2.15
CA ILE A 61 9.61 2.21 1.08
C ILE A 61 9.63 3.30 0.02
N LEU A 62 9.55 4.56 0.44
CA LEU A 62 9.54 5.69 -0.49
C LEU A 62 10.76 5.70 -1.38
N ARG A 63 11.93 5.39 -0.82
CA ARG A 63 13.18 5.39 -1.55
C ARG A 63 13.33 4.15 -2.43
N ASP A 64 13.15 2.96 -1.86
CA ASP A 64 13.45 1.70 -2.55
C ASP A 64 12.43 1.39 -3.63
N GLU A 65 11.18 1.77 -3.41
CA GLU A 65 10.10 1.52 -4.37
C GLU A 65 9.92 2.67 -5.36
N LYS A 66 10.62 3.77 -5.16
CA LYS A 66 10.54 4.96 -6.04
C LYS A 66 9.09 5.43 -6.21
N ILE A 67 8.45 5.66 -5.07
CA ILE A 67 7.03 6.04 -5.02
C ILE A 67 6.81 7.41 -5.67
N ASP A 68 5.81 7.50 -6.54
CA ASP A 68 5.41 8.76 -7.19
C ASP A 68 4.37 9.53 -6.40
N ALA A 69 3.47 8.80 -5.73
CA ALA A 69 2.37 9.43 -4.99
C ALA A 69 2.01 8.56 -3.78
N VAL A 70 1.50 9.21 -2.74
CA VAL A 70 1.01 8.53 -1.53
C VAL A 70 -0.47 8.82 -1.37
N MET A 71 -1.23 7.77 -1.07
CA MET A 71 -2.67 7.89 -0.85
C MET A 71 -3.05 7.43 0.55
#